data_ec37bde278c63c6dab51548e960cd914
#
_entry.id   ec37bde278c63c6dab51548e960cd914
#
_cell.length_a   1.000
_cell.length_b   1.000
_cell.length_c   1.000
_cell.angle_alpha   90.00
_cell.angle_beta   90.00
_cell.angle_gamma   90.00
#
_symmetry.space_group_name_H-M   'P 1'
#
loop_
_entity.id
_entity.type
_entity.pdbx_description
1 polymer ?
#
loop_
_entity_poly.entity_id
_entity_poly.type
_entity_poly.pdbx_seq_one_letter_code
_entity_poly.pdbx_strand_id
1 'polypeptide(L)'
;MAETKYIFVTGGVTSSLGKGIISASLAKLLQSRGYSVTIQKLDPYLNVDPGTLNPYEHGECFVTDDGAETDLDLGHYERFLNVPTSQANNVTTGRIYQSVIEKERRGDFLGKTVQIIPHITDEIKRRIKILGTKHKHDFVITEIGGTVGDIESLPYVEAVRQLKWELEDRAMVIHLTLVTYLNASGELKTKPTQHSVKTLLEAGVQPDVLVLRTEHELTEDVRKKVALFCNVNIKNVIQSIDVSTIYEVPIKMQEEELDKRVLDKFKMTIDKKPELKAWKEFLTKFKKPKHSVSIAIVGKYVELADAYKSIAESFVHAGAVNNAKVKIHWIHSEEITDDNAAETFKGVKGILVAPGFGHRGLEGKLEAVKYARENNIPFFGICLGMQCAVVEFARNVLGFKKANSSEMDDQTPYPVIDIMEEQKNVLEKGGTMRLGAYPCLLEPGSKAQLAYSDTCINERHRHRYEFNNKYSKQYHDAGMVATGTNPDTDLVEIVEIPKHKWFIGVQFHPEYQSTVIKPHPLFIDFIKATLE
;
A
#
# COMPACT_ATOMS: atom_id res chain seq x y z
N MET A 1 -9.33 -3.30 31.97
CA MET A 1 -8.62 -2.98 30.71
C MET A 1 -8.97 -1.56 30.33
N ALA A 2 -8.02 -0.76 29.85
CA ALA A 2 -8.32 0.59 29.40
C ALA A 2 -9.27 0.53 28.18
N GLU A 3 -10.23 1.45 28.12
CA GLU A 3 -11.16 1.54 26.99
C GLU A 3 -10.46 2.12 25.77
N THR A 4 -10.74 1.57 24.57
CA THR A 4 -10.20 2.04 23.29
C THR A 4 -10.48 3.52 23.05
N LYS A 5 -9.48 4.27 22.62
CA LYS A 5 -9.57 5.67 22.20
C LYS A 5 -9.67 5.76 20.68
N TYR A 6 -10.52 6.64 20.18
CA TYR A 6 -10.81 6.81 18.75
C TYR A 6 -10.33 8.17 18.29
N ILE A 7 -9.52 8.18 17.25
CA ILE A 7 -8.95 9.39 16.63
C ILE A 7 -9.45 9.46 15.20
N PHE A 8 -10.21 10.49 14.87
CA PHE A 8 -10.70 10.71 13.50
C PHE A 8 -9.81 11.73 12.79
N VAL A 9 -9.24 11.33 11.65
CA VAL A 9 -8.41 12.21 10.82
C VAL A 9 -9.22 12.63 9.61
N THR A 10 -9.58 13.90 9.55
CA THR A 10 -10.32 14.52 8.45
C THR A 10 -9.42 15.47 7.67
N GLY A 11 -9.75 15.80 6.44
CA GLY A 11 -9.00 16.76 5.64
C GLY A 11 -9.90 17.68 4.83
N GLY A 12 -9.41 18.87 4.55
CA GLY A 12 -10.11 19.85 3.74
C GLY A 12 -9.17 20.64 2.84
N VAL A 13 -9.74 21.54 2.04
CA VAL A 13 -9.10 22.36 1.02
C VAL A 13 -8.84 21.60 -0.29
N THR A 14 -8.12 20.45 -0.25
CA THR A 14 -7.80 19.66 -1.44
C THR A 14 -7.53 18.21 -1.07
N SER A 15 -7.57 17.31 -2.04
CA SER A 15 -7.06 15.95 -1.93
C SER A 15 -5.54 15.92 -1.77
N SER A 16 -4.97 14.76 -1.51
CA SER A 16 -3.50 14.53 -1.43
C SER A 16 -2.75 15.40 -0.41
N LEU A 17 -3.44 15.89 0.64
CA LEU A 17 -2.81 16.61 1.75
C LEU A 17 -1.89 15.73 2.61
N GLY A 18 -2.00 14.41 2.49
CA GLY A 18 -1.22 13.46 3.26
C GLY A 18 -1.89 12.98 4.54
N LYS A 19 -3.24 12.88 4.57
CA LYS A 19 -3.98 12.30 5.72
C LYS A 19 -3.43 10.95 6.12
N GLY A 20 -3.22 10.03 5.15
CA GLY A 20 -2.68 8.69 5.38
C GLY A 20 -1.30 8.71 6.05
N ILE A 21 -0.42 9.58 5.57
CA ILE A 21 0.94 9.71 6.13
C ILE A 21 0.93 10.31 7.54
N ILE A 22 0.06 11.29 7.82
CA ILE A 22 -0.11 11.84 9.17
C ILE A 22 -0.71 10.80 10.11
N SER A 23 -1.72 10.04 9.66
CA SER A 23 -2.31 8.94 10.42
C SER A 23 -1.28 7.86 10.75
N ALA A 24 -0.50 7.43 9.75
CA ALA A 24 0.57 6.46 9.93
C ALA A 24 1.70 6.97 10.84
N SER A 25 2.06 8.26 10.71
CA SER A 25 3.08 8.90 11.55
C SER A 25 2.65 8.98 13.01
N LEU A 26 1.41 9.42 13.27
CA LEU A 26 0.85 9.44 14.62
C LEU A 26 0.76 8.04 15.21
N ALA A 27 0.28 7.06 14.44
CA ALA A 27 0.21 5.67 14.86
C ALA A 27 1.60 5.14 15.23
N LYS A 28 2.62 5.45 14.41
CA LYS A 28 4.02 5.07 14.69
C LYS A 28 4.53 5.69 15.98
N LEU A 29 4.23 6.95 16.24
CA LEU A 29 4.63 7.63 17.48
C LEU A 29 3.97 6.99 18.71
N LEU A 30 2.65 6.72 18.66
CA LEU A 30 1.93 6.05 19.73
C LEU A 30 2.42 4.61 19.95
N GLN A 31 2.61 3.84 18.87
CA GLN A 31 3.21 2.50 18.91
C GLN A 31 4.60 2.53 19.57
N SER A 32 5.43 3.52 19.22
CA SER A 32 6.77 3.67 19.76
C SER A 32 6.80 4.05 21.26
N ARG A 33 5.67 4.45 21.81
CA ARG A 33 5.47 4.61 23.25
C ARG A 33 4.97 3.34 23.94
N GLY A 34 4.69 2.27 23.18
CA GLY A 34 4.24 0.98 23.69
C GLY A 34 2.72 0.77 23.66
N TYR A 35 1.97 1.65 22.99
CA TYR A 35 0.53 1.46 22.81
C TYR A 35 0.22 0.53 21.64
N SER A 36 -0.86 -0.23 21.75
CA SER A 36 -1.44 -0.99 20.65
C SER A 36 -2.28 -0.07 19.77
N VAL A 37 -1.90 0.08 18.49
CA VAL A 37 -2.54 1.03 17.58
C VAL A 37 -2.89 0.33 16.28
N THR A 38 -4.06 0.65 15.73
CA THR A 38 -4.45 0.28 14.38
C THR A 38 -5.01 1.48 13.63
N ILE A 39 -4.97 1.42 12.28
CA ILE A 39 -5.49 2.48 11.43
C ILE A 39 -6.59 1.91 10.56
N GLN A 40 -7.67 2.66 10.36
CA GLN A 40 -8.77 2.33 9.47
C GLN A 40 -8.92 3.42 8.42
N LYS A 41 -9.12 3.01 7.17
CA LYS A 41 -9.46 3.88 6.04
C LYS A 41 -10.95 3.78 5.73
N LEU A 42 -11.63 4.92 5.62
CA LEU A 42 -12.98 5.02 5.08
C LEU A 42 -12.93 5.73 3.74
N ASP A 43 -13.25 5.01 2.67
CA ASP A 43 -13.21 5.54 1.30
C ASP A 43 -14.60 5.95 0.82
N PRO A 44 -14.77 7.19 0.30
CA PRO A 44 -16.09 7.72 -0.04
C PRO A 44 -16.64 7.24 -1.39
N TYR A 45 -15.87 6.49 -2.19
CA TYR A 45 -16.35 5.99 -3.47
C TYR A 45 -17.33 4.81 -3.34
N LEU A 46 -18.18 4.63 -4.37
CA LEU A 46 -19.24 3.62 -4.40
C LEU A 46 -18.77 2.21 -4.82
N ASN A 47 -17.52 2.05 -5.22
CA ASN A 47 -16.98 0.72 -5.48
C ASN A 47 -16.97 -0.10 -4.19
N VAL A 48 -17.33 -1.38 -4.29
CA VAL A 48 -17.32 -2.29 -3.13
C VAL A 48 -15.90 -2.51 -2.61
N ASP A 49 -14.96 -2.63 -3.54
CA ASP A 49 -13.52 -2.68 -3.31
C ASP A 49 -12.76 -2.08 -4.51
N PRO A 50 -11.46 -1.80 -4.40
CA PRO A 50 -10.65 -1.25 -5.48
C PRO A 50 -10.14 -2.31 -6.49
N GLY A 51 -10.49 -3.57 -6.35
CA GLY A 51 -9.91 -4.67 -7.16
C GLY A 51 -10.14 -4.53 -8.67
N THR A 52 -11.20 -3.84 -9.09
CA THR A 52 -11.53 -3.59 -10.50
C THR A 52 -11.21 -2.16 -10.96
N LEU A 53 -10.65 -1.33 -10.08
CA LEU A 53 -10.31 0.05 -10.41
C LEU A 53 -9.09 0.15 -11.32
N ASN A 54 -9.06 1.18 -12.15
CA ASN A 54 -7.93 1.46 -13.02
C ASN A 54 -6.76 2.02 -12.18
N PRO A 55 -5.55 1.40 -12.24
CA PRO A 55 -4.40 1.90 -11.51
C PRO A 55 -3.99 3.34 -11.87
N TYR A 56 -4.31 3.84 -13.06
CA TYR A 56 -4.08 5.25 -13.42
C TYR A 56 -4.95 6.24 -12.66
N GLU A 57 -6.10 5.81 -12.11
CA GLU A 57 -7.01 6.69 -11.37
C GLU A 57 -6.82 6.58 -9.86
N HIS A 58 -6.51 5.38 -9.36
CA HIS A 58 -6.52 5.07 -7.92
C HIS A 58 -5.17 4.57 -7.37
N GLY A 59 -4.15 4.39 -8.22
CA GLY A 59 -2.90 3.76 -7.83
C GLY A 59 -3.01 2.23 -7.72
N GLU A 60 -2.09 1.61 -6.99
CA GLU A 60 -2.09 0.16 -6.80
C GLU A 60 -3.26 -0.31 -5.93
N CYS A 61 -3.75 -1.51 -6.21
CA CYS A 61 -4.63 -2.24 -5.30
C CYS A 61 -3.75 -3.03 -4.31
N PHE A 62 -3.81 -2.67 -3.04
CA PHE A 62 -3.06 -3.36 -1.98
C PHE A 62 -3.88 -4.53 -1.44
N VAL A 63 -3.23 -5.68 -1.18
CA VAL A 63 -3.90 -6.88 -0.67
C VAL A 63 -3.42 -7.22 0.73
N THR A 64 -4.37 -7.47 1.64
CA THR A 64 -4.12 -7.88 3.02
C THR A 64 -3.93 -9.39 3.16
N ASP A 65 -3.46 -9.86 4.33
CA ASP A 65 -3.27 -11.30 4.59
C ASP A 65 -4.59 -12.09 4.49
N ASP A 66 -5.72 -11.50 4.89
CA ASP A 66 -7.05 -12.10 4.82
C ASP A 66 -7.76 -11.93 3.46
N GLY A 67 -7.02 -11.50 2.43
CA GLY A 67 -7.47 -11.46 1.04
C GLY A 67 -8.34 -10.25 0.67
N ALA A 68 -8.36 -9.20 1.48
CA ALA A 68 -9.06 -7.99 1.09
C ALA A 68 -8.26 -7.20 0.04
N GLU A 69 -8.90 -6.85 -1.07
CA GLU A 69 -8.43 -5.82 -1.99
C GLU A 69 -8.75 -4.44 -1.41
N THR A 70 -7.74 -3.61 -1.24
CA THR A 70 -7.84 -2.36 -0.47
C THR A 70 -7.13 -1.21 -1.17
N ASP A 71 -7.41 0.02 -0.69
CA ASP A 71 -6.70 1.22 -1.09
C ASP A 71 -5.19 1.16 -0.75
N LEU A 72 -4.37 1.84 -1.55
CA LEU A 72 -2.91 1.90 -1.40
C LEU A 72 -2.44 2.47 -0.04
N ASP A 73 -3.28 3.25 0.63
CA ASP A 73 -2.97 3.83 1.95
C ASP A 73 -2.74 2.75 3.02
N LEU A 74 -3.39 1.56 2.89
CA LEU A 74 -3.14 0.46 3.81
C LEU A 74 -1.68 -0.01 3.73
N GLY A 75 -1.09 0.03 2.54
CA GLY A 75 0.34 -0.21 2.36
C GLY A 75 1.19 0.79 3.17
N HIS A 76 0.83 2.07 3.19
CA HIS A 76 1.51 3.06 4.03
C HIS A 76 1.38 2.71 5.52
N TYR A 77 0.18 2.29 5.97
CA TYR A 77 -0.04 1.93 7.38
C TYR A 77 0.86 0.76 7.80
N GLU A 78 0.89 -0.31 7.00
CA GLU A 78 1.73 -1.47 7.28
C GLU A 78 3.23 -1.14 7.22
N ARG A 79 3.67 -0.36 6.22
CA ARG A 79 5.07 0.07 6.10
C ARG A 79 5.57 0.85 7.32
N PHE A 80 4.70 1.67 7.94
CA PHE A 80 5.05 2.45 9.12
C PHE A 80 4.97 1.63 10.41
N LEU A 81 3.93 0.82 10.58
CA LEU A 81 3.67 0.09 11.82
C LEU A 81 4.36 -1.26 11.91
N ASN A 82 4.71 -1.87 10.79
CA ASN A 82 5.15 -3.26 10.70
C ASN A 82 4.15 -4.23 11.36
N VAL A 83 2.87 -3.98 11.14
CA VAL A 83 1.73 -4.79 11.63
C VAL A 83 0.77 -4.98 10.47
N PRO A 84 0.34 -6.22 10.17
CA PRO A 84 -0.59 -6.47 9.08
C PRO A 84 -1.95 -5.83 9.37
N THR A 85 -2.59 -5.38 8.31
CA THR A 85 -3.98 -4.94 8.30
C THR A 85 -4.90 -6.07 7.83
N SER A 86 -6.20 -5.85 7.96
CA SER A 86 -7.24 -6.81 7.60
C SER A 86 -8.37 -6.12 6.84
N GLN A 87 -9.32 -6.88 6.35
CA GLN A 87 -10.54 -6.36 5.72
C GLN A 87 -11.27 -5.30 6.57
N ALA A 88 -11.18 -5.39 7.91
CA ALA A 88 -11.80 -4.42 8.81
C ALA A 88 -11.11 -3.03 8.78
N ASN A 89 -9.89 -2.96 8.27
CA ASN A 89 -9.11 -1.72 8.20
C ASN A 89 -9.44 -0.86 6.98
N ASN A 90 -10.14 -1.41 5.97
CA ASN A 90 -10.61 -0.64 4.81
C ASN A 90 -12.10 -0.82 4.60
N VAL A 91 -12.85 0.28 4.57
CA VAL A 91 -14.30 0.27 4.39
C VAL A 91 -14.69 1.33 3.36
N THR A 92 -15.30 0.88 2.26
CA THR A 92 -15.81 1.77 1.20
C THR A 92 -17.27 2.13 1.43
N THR A 93 -17.72 3.24 0.86
CA THR A 93 -19.15 3.61 0.82
C THR A 93 -19.96 2.50 0.15
N GLY A 94 -19.46 1.92 -0.96
CA GLY A 94 -20.15 0.81 -1.64
C GLY A 94 -20.42 -0.37 -0.72
N ARG A 95 -19.45 -0.81 0.06
CA ARG A 95 -19.60 -1.90 1.03
C ARG A 95 -20.57 -1.58 2.16
N ILE A 96 -20.62 -0.30 2.61
CA ILE A 96 -21.59 0.15 3.62
C ILE A 96 -23.01 0.11 3.07
N TYR A 97 -23.24 0.70 1.90
CA TYR A 97 -24.55 0.75 1.26
C TYR A 97 -25.04 -0.65 0.90
N GLN A 98 -24.20 -1.49 0.32
CA GLN A 98 -24.52 -2.89 0.03
C GLN A 98 -25.00 -3.61 1.29
N SER A 99 -24.26 -3.50 2.40
CA SER A 99 -24.64 -4.14 3.67
C SER A 99 -26.00 -3.68 4.18
N VAL A 100 -26.33 -2.38 4.06
CA VAL A 100 -27.63 -1.84 4.49
C VAL A 100 -28.75 -2.27 3.56
N ILE A 101 -28.53 -2.27 2.24
CA ILE A 101 -29.50 -2.72 1.24
C ILE A 101 -29.80 -4.22 1.41
N GLU A 102 -28.79 -5.05 1.63
CA GLU A 102 -28.97 -6.48 1.90
C GLU A 102 -29.78 -6.72 3.17
N LYS A 103 -29.55 -5.98 4.24
CA LYS A 103 -30.36 -6.03 5.48
C LYS A 103 -31.82 -5.62 5.22
N GLU A 104 -32.03 -4.56 4.42
CA GLU A 104 -33.39 -4.16 4.02
C GLU A 104 -34.09 -5.27 3.25
N ARG A 105 -33.45 -5.85 2.25
CA ARG A 105 -34.00 -6.94 1.42
C ARG A 105 -34.32 -8.19 2.25
N ARG A 106 -33.59 -8.48 3.32
CA ARG A 106 -33.89 -9.58 4.26
C ARG A 106 -34.99 -9.26 5.26
N GLY A 107 -35.44 -7.99 5.34
CA GLY A 107 -36.46 -7.56 6.29
C GLY A 107 -35.94 -7.23 7.70
N ASP A 108 -34.65 -7.09 7.87
CA ASP A 108 -34.01 -6.85 9.18
C ASP A 108 -34.51 -5.54 9.85
N PHE A 109 -35.03 -4.60 9.06
CA PHE A 109 -35.57 -3.32 9.56
C PHE A 109 -37.06 -3.35 9.89
N LEU A 110 -37.73 -4.52 9.81
CA LEU A 110 -39.12 -4.72 10.24
C LEU A 110 -40.11 -3.71 9.64
N GLY A 111 -39.97 -3.37 8.35
CA GLY A 111 -40.85 -2.46 7.62
C GLY A 111 -40.61 -0.97 7.88
N LYS A 112 -39.57 -0.60 8.61
CA LYS A 112 -39.19 0.81 8.80
C LYS A 112 -38.65 1.41 7.49
N THR A 113 -38.86 2.70 7.27
CA THR A 113 -38.20 3.47 6.20
C THR A 113 -36.70 3.54 6.47
N VAL A 114 -35.88 3.01 5.55
CA VAL A 114 -34.41 3.03 5.65
C VAL A 114 -33.89 4.35 5.08
N GLN A 115 -33.05 5.05 5.83
CA GLN A 115 -32.54 6.38 5.52
C GLN A 115 -31.03 6.47 5.78
N ILE A 116 -30.37 7.52 5.28
CA ILE A 116 -28.94 7.77 5.55
C ILE A 116 -28.72 7.87 7.07
N ILE A 117 -29.54 8.67 7.76
CA ILE A 117 -29.57 8.75 9.22
C ILE A 117 -30.88 8.07 9.68
N PRO A 118 -30.84 7.04 10.53
CA PRO A 118 -29.63 6.52 11.21
C PRO A 118 -28.95 5.33 10.51
N HIS A 119 -29.54 4.70 9.50
CA HIS A 119 -29.16 3.34 9.09
C HIS A 119 -27.75 3.24 8.46
N ILE A 120 -27.40 4.19 7.58
CA ILE A 120 -26.05 4.25 6.98
C ILE A 120 -25.05 4.72 8.05
N THR A 121 -25.37 5.75 8.83
CA THR A 121 -24.47 6.24 9.89
C THR A 121 -24.24 5.20 10.99
N ASP A 122 -25.24 4.39 11.34
CA ASP A 122 -25.09 3.30 12.31
C ASP A 122 -24.18 2.19 11.76
N GLU A 123 -24.29 1.84 10.48
CA GLU A 123 -23.38 0.87 9.86
C GLU A 123 -21.94 1.42 9.82
N ILE A 124 -21.72 2.70 9.49
CA ILE A 124 -20.41 3.36 9.56
C ILE A 124 -19.84 3.26 10.98
N LYS A 125 -20.63 3.67 11.99
CA LYS A 125 -20.22 3.62 13.40
C LYS A 125 -19.89 2.20 13.86
N ARG A 126 -20.69 1.22 13.43
CA ARG A 126 -20.43 -0.19 13.69
C ARG A 126 -19.09 -0.65 13.13
N ARG A 127 -18.79 -0.29 11.86
CA ARG A 127 -17.51 -0.63 11.21
C ARG A 127 -16.32 0.01 11.93
N ILE A 128 -16.45 1.25 12.38
CA ILE A 128 -15.39 1.94 13.14
C ILE A 128 -15.13 1.22 14.48
N LYS A 129 -16.20 0.86 15.20
CA LYS A 129 -16.09 0.26 16.53
C LYS A 129 -15.53 -1.18 16.52
N ILE A 130 -15.62 -1.91 15.40
CA ILE A 130 -15.17 -3.32 15.30
C ILE A 130 -13.70 -3.48 15.71
N LEU A 131 -12.80 -2.61 15.23
CA LEU A 131 -11.37 -2.70 15.52
C LEU A 131 -11.05 -2.49 17.02
N GLY A 132 -11.79 -1.62 17.68
CA GLY A 132 -11.64 -1.40 19.13
C GLY A 132 -12.25 -2.51 19.98
N THR A 133 -13.36 -3.10 19.54
CA THR A 133 -14.10 -4.11 20.33
C THR A 133 -13.55 -5.52 20.19
N LYS A 134 -13.22 -5.93 18.95
CA LYS A 134 -12.74 -7.30 18.67
C LYS A 134 -11.25 -7.48 18.96
N HIS A 135 -10.42 -6.50 18.65
CA HIS A 135 -8.96 -6.62 18.71
C HIS A 135 -8.32 -5.89 19.90
N LYS A 136 -9.11 -5.16 20.70
CA LYS A 136 -8.68 -4.49 21.96
C LYS A 136 -7.45 -3.58 21.81
N HIS A 137 -7.39 -2.82 20.73
CA HIS A 137 -6.35 -1.79 20.56
C HIS A 137 -6.56 -0.63 21.57
N ASP A 138 -5.46 -0.03 22.03
CA ASP A 138 -5.52 1.18 22.84
C ASP A 138 -6.03 2.37 22.02
N PHE A 139 -5.62 2.45 20.75
CA PHE A 139 -6.02 3.48 19.82
C PHE A 139 -6.50 2.90 18.48
N VAL A 140 -7.61 3.41 17.99
CA VAL A 140 -8.09 3.24 16.61
C VAL A 140 -8.04 4.61 15.94
N ILE A 141 -7.20 4.75 14.93
CA ILE A 141 -7.12 5.96 14.11
C ILE A 141 -7.93 5.71 12.85
N THR A 142 -8.98 6.49 12.64
CA THR A 142 -9.84 6.37 11.45
C THR A 142 -9.58 7.55 10.52
N GLU A 143 -8.99 7.27 9.37
CA GLU A 143 -8.83 8.25 8.30
C GLU A 143 -10.12 8.35 7.48
N ILE A 144 -10.68 9.56 7.43
CA ILE A 144 -11.86 9.86 6.61
C ILE A 144 -11.37 10.27 5.21
N GLY A 145 -11.67 9.44 4.23
CA GLY A 145 -11.39 9.73 2.82
C GLY A 145 -12.19 10.91 2.29
N GLY A 146 -11.75 11.44 1.15
CA GLY A 146 -12.34 12.64 0.54
C GLY A 146 -11.99 13.95 1.26
N THR A 147 -12.66 15.02 0.85
CA THR A 147 -12.48 16.37 1.38
C THR A 147 -13.71 16.78 2.16
N VAL A 148 -13.54 17.41 3.32
CA VAL A 148 -14.67 17.95 4.09
C VAL A 148 -15.39 19.02 3.26
N GLY A 149 -16.69 18.81 3.06
CA GLY A 149 -17.55 19.64 2.20
C GLY A 149 -17.99 18.92 0.92
N ASP A 150 -17.31 17.85 0.51
CA ASP A 150 -17.74 17.03 -0.61
C ASP A 150 -18.96 16.16 -0.21
N ILE A 151 -19.89 15.98 -1.14
CA ILE A 151 -21.18 15.28 -0.91
C ILE A 151 -20.94 13.86 -0.42
N GLU A 152 -20.01 13.15 -1.02
CA GLU A 152 -19.66 11.76 -0.71
C GLU A 152 -19.08 11.58 0.68
N SER A 153 -18.48 12.62 1.28
CA SER A 153 -17.91 12.56 2.64
C SER A 153 -18.92 12.84 3.75
N LEU A 154 -20.07 13.42 3.43
CA LEU A 154 -21.07 13.88 4.41
C LEU A 154 -21.55 12.77 5.38
N PRO A 155 -21.90 11.54 4.93
CA PRO A 155 -22.33 10.48 5.85
C PRO A 155 -21.24 10.09 6.87
N TYR A 156 -19.97 10.15 6.46
CA TYR A 156 -18.85 9.87 7.35
C TYR A 156 -18.65 10.96 8.39
N VAL A 157 -18.70 12.23 7.97
CA VAL A 157 -18.59 13.38 8.89
C VAL A 157 -19.73 13.37 9.89
N GLU A 158 -20.96 13.04 9.44
CA GLU A 158 -22.13 12.89 10.34
C GLU A 158 -21.93 11.72 11.34
N ALA A 159 -21.40 10.58 10.87
CA ALA A 159 -21.09 9.47 11.78
C ALA A 159 -20.00 9.84 12.82
N VAL A 160 -18.99 10.61 12.40
CA VAL A 160 -17.96 11.15 13.32
C VAL A 160 -18.57 12.08 14.34
N ARG A 161 -19.49 12.99 13.93
CA ARG A 161 -20.23 13.87 14.84
C ARG A 161 -20.98 13.07 15.91
N GLN A 162 -21.72 12.04 15.49
CA GLN A 162 -22.45 11.15 16.40
C GLN A 162 -21.50 10.38 17.32
N LEU A 163 -20.40 9.80 16.79
CA LEU A 163 -19.42 9.07 17.59
C LEU A 163 -18.71 9.97 18.60
N LYS A 164 -18.43 11.22 18.26
CA LYS A 164 -17.82 12.18 19.18
C LYS A 164 -18.75 12.47 20.37
N TRP A 165 -20.06 12.49 20.14
CA TRP A 165 -21.08 12.60 21.19
C TRP A 165 -21.18 11.31 22.02
N GLU A 166 -21.28 10.13 21.36
CA GLU A 166 -21.46 8.85 22.04
C GLU A 166 -20.24 8.40 22.86
N LEU A 167 -19.03 8.77 22.43
CA LEU A 167 -17.77 8.32 23.02
C LEU A 167 -17.16 9.35 24.00
N GLU A 168 -17.68 10.58 24.00
CA GLU A 168 -17.24 11.67 24.90
C GLU A 168 -15.71 11.86 24.93
N ASP A 169 -15.10 11.67 26.10
CA ASP A 169 -13.64 11.80 26.33
C ASP A 169 -12.80 10.71 25.60
N ARG A 170 -13.44 9.74 24.93
CA ARG A 170 -12.75 8.67 24.18
C ARG A 170 -12.62 8.95 22.68
N ALA A 171 -13.08 10.10 22.23
CA ALA A 171 -13.02 10.49 20.81
C ALA A 171 -12.36 11.85 20.63
N MET A 172 -11.53 11.97 19.59
CA MET A 172 -10.99 13.25 19.15
C MET A 172 -10.93 13.36 17.64
N VAL A 173 -10.85 14.59 17.15
CA VAL A 173 -10.75 14.90 15.71
C VAL A 173 -9.47 15.70 15.44
N ILE A 174 -8.67 15.18 14.53
CA ILE A 174 -7.53 15.88 13.93
C ILE A 174 -7.97 16.31 12.52
N HIS A 175 -7.85 17.60 12.22
CA HIS A 175 -8.21 18.13 10.91
C HIS A 175 -6.97 18.62 10.17
N LEU A 176 -6.73 18.03 9.00
CA LEU A 176 -5.60 18.37 8.13
C LEU A 176 -6.02 19.43 7.12
N THR A 177 -5.25 20.50 7.01
CA THR A 177 -5.51 21.59 6.06
C THR A 177 -4.23 22.11 5.42
N LEU A 178 -4.36 23.06 4.50
CA LEU A 178 -3.26 23.66 3.76
C LEU A 178 -3.12 25.16 4.11
N VAL A 179 -1.88 25.57 4.42
CA VAL A 179 -1.46 26.97 4.45
C VAL A 179 -0.65 27.24 3.20
N THR A 180 -1.22 28.02 2.28
CA THR A 180 -0.57 28.32 0.99
C THR A 180 0.41 29.48 1.12
N TYR A 181 1.55 29.38 0.46
CA TYR A 181 2.46 30.48 0.26
C TYR A 181 2.19 31.15 -1.10
N LEU A 182 1.99 32.46 -1.11
CA LEU A 182 1.83 33.22 -2.33
C LEU A 182 3.15 33.91 -2.69
N ASN A 183 3.86 33.37 -3.67
CA ASN A 183 5.15 33.89 -4.14
C ASN A 183 5.09 35.36 -4.51
N ALA A 184 3.99 35.81 -5.15
CA ALA A 184 3.82 37.20 -5.59
C ALA A 184 3.79 38.22 -4.43
N SER A 185 3.29 37.83 -3.26
CA SER A 185 3.22 38.70 -2.07
C SER A 185 4.22 38.34 -0.97
N GLY A 186 4.93 37.21 -1.11
CA GLY A 186 5.86 36.72 -0.09
C GLY A 186 5.19 36.33 1.23
N GLU A 187 3.92 35.90 1.21
CA GLU A 187 3.14 35.71 2.42
C GLU A 187 2.44 34.35 2.52
N LEU A 188 2.36 33.82 3.74
CA LEU A 188 1.51 32.69 4.08
C LEU A 188 0.06 33.10 4.21
N LYS A 189 -0.85 32.40 3.54
CA LYS A 189 -2.29 32.65 3.55
C LYS A 189 -3.05 31.55 4.31
N THR A 190 -3.74 31.96 5.36
CA THR A 190 -4.50 31.06 6.27
C THR A 190 -5.99 30.97 5.93
N LYS A 191 -6.48 31.70 4.92
CA LYS A 191 -7.88 31.68 4.53
C LYS A 191 -8.38 30.29 4.12
N PRO A 192 -7.67 29.49 3.31
CA PRO A 192 -8.10 28.13 2.98
C PRO A 192 -8.32 27.27 4.22
N THR A 193 -7.40 27.31 5.18
CA THR A 193 -7.53 26.64 6.49
C THR A 193 -8.78 27.09 7.24
N GLN A 194 -9.01 28.41 7.37
CA GLN A 194 -10.18 28.96 8.07
C GLN A 194 -11.50 28.50 7.44
N HIS A 195 -11.59 28.50 6.10
CA HIS A 195 -12.78 28.03 5.38
C HIS A 195 -13.01 26.53 5.58
N SER A 196 -11.95 25.72 5.48
CA SER A 196 -12.05 24.28 5.69
C SER A 196 -12.54 23.92 7.10
N VAL A 197 -11.98 24.56 8.13
CA VAL A 197 -12.43 24.36 9.52
C VAL A 197 -13.88 24.86 9.70
N LYS A 198 -14.25 25.97 9.06
CA LYS A 198 -15.63 26.48 9.12
C LYS A 198 -16.61 25.46 8.54
N THR A 199 -16.32 24.86 7.40
CA THR A 199 -17.14 23.81 6.78
C THR A 199 -17.30 22.60 7.72
N LEU A 200 -16.23 22.18 8.39
CA LEU A 200 -16.28 21.10 9.38
C LEU A 200 -17.16 21.47 10.59
N LEU A 201 -17.07 22.72 11.07
CA LEU A 201 -17.92 23.24 12.13
C LEU A 201 -19.40 23.32 11.72
N GLU A 202 -19.71 23.70 10.50
CA GLU A 202 -21.08 23.70 9.95
C GLU A 202 -21.69 22.30 9.94
N ALA A 203 -20.85 21.26 9.75
CA ALA A 203 -21.25 19.85 9.91
C ALA A 203 -21.31 19.38 11.39
N GLY A 204 -21.13 20.28 12.36
CA GLY A 204 -21.24 20.00 13.79
C GLY A 204 -20.01 19.35 14.43
N VAL A 205 -18.85 19.39 13.78
CA VAL A 205 -17.61 18.78 14.26
C VAL A 205 -16.56 19.84 14.57
N GLN A 206 -16.23 20.04 15.86
CA GLN A 206 -15.10 20.86 16.29
C GLN A 206 -13.82 20.01 16.27
N PRO A 207 -12.78 20.40 15.51
CA PRO A 207 -11.49 19.74 15.58
C PRO A 207 -10.80 20.01 16.93
N ASP A 208 -10.08 19.02 17.44
CA ASP A 208 -9.30 19.12 18.68
C ASP A 208 -7.84 19.53 18.37
N VAL A 209 -7.33 19.11 17.22
CA VAL A 209 -5.99 19.42 16.73
C VAL A 209 -6.07 19.78 15.23
N LEU A 210 -5.32 20.78 14.82
CA LEU A 210 -5.12 21.14 13.42
C LEU A 210 -3.70 20.75 12.99
N VAL A 211 -3.58 20.04 11.87
CA VAL A 211 -2.31 19.79 11.21
C VAL A 211 -2.27 20.60 9.92
N LEU A 212 -1.35 21.54 9.85
CA LEU A 212 -1.24 22.51 8.77
C LEU A 212 -0.10 22.11 7.83
N ARG A 213 -0.43 21.55 6.65
CA ARG A 213 0.57 21.33 5.62
C ARG A 213 1.03 22.67 5.05
N THR A 214 2.34 22.83 4.88
CA THR A 214 2.95 24.07 4.43
C THR A 214 4.34 23.82 3.81
N GLU A 215 4.71 24.63 2.83
CA GLU A 215 6.06 24.62 2.24
C GLU A 215 7.06 25.41 3.09
N HIS A 216 6.58 26.37 3.90
CA HIS A 216 7.41 27.25 4.71
C HIS A 216 7.07 27.14 6.20
N GLU A 217 8.03 27.43 7.08
CA GLU A 217 7.79 27.43 8.53
C GLU A 217 6.72 28.44 8.94
N LEU A 218 5.84 28.00 9.82
CA LEU A 218 4.79 28.84 10.38
C LEU A 218 5.34 29.71 11.52
N THR A 219 5.20 31.02 11.38
CA THR A 219 5.51 31.94 12.47
C THR A 219 4.51 31.79 13.62
N GLU A 220 4.90 32.20 14.83
CA GLU A 220 4.02 32.16 16.00
C GLU A 220 2.74 32.98 15.78
N ASP A 221 2.83 34.11 15.06
CA ASP A 221 1.67 34.95 14.76
C ASP A 221 0.69 34.27 13.80
N VAL A 222 1.18 33.51 12.83
CA VAL A 222 0.33 32.69 11.95
C VAL A 222 -0.36 31.59 12.77
N ARG A 223 0.35 30.93 13.67
CA ARG A 223 -0.24 29.91 14.57
C ARG A 223 -1.30 30.53 15.49
N LYS A 224 -1.04 31.69 16.12
CA LYS A 224 -2.01 32.44 16.94
C LYS A 224 -3.26 32.82 16.14
N LYS A 225 -3.07 33.32 14.93
CA LYS A 225 -4.16 33.67 14.04
C LYS A 225 -5.06 32.47 13.70
N VAL A 226 -4.44 31.35 13.29
CA VAL A 226 -5.19 30.12 12.99
C VAL A 226 -5.92 29.61 14.24
N ALA A 227 -5.25 29.56 15.39
CA ALA A 227 -5.82 29.12 16.65
C ALA A 227 -7.08 29.93 17.02
N LEU A 228 -7.04 31.25 16.89
CA LEU A 228 -8.15 32.15 17.15
C LEU A 228 -9.32 31.91 16.21
N PHE A 229 -9.06 31.89 14.88
CA PHE A 229 -10.15 31.76 13.89
C PHE A 229 -10.78 30.36 13.82
N CYS A 230 -10.04 29.34 14.25
CA CYS A 230 -10.48 27.94 14.22
C CYS A 230 -10.93 27.42 15.58
N ASN A 231 -10.92 28.27 16.62
CA ASN A 231 -11.32 27.93 17.99
C ASN A 231 -10.59 26.70 18.55
N VAL A 232 -9.25 26.68 18.40
CA VAL A 232 -8.37 25.64 18.96
C VAL A 232 -7.28 26.28 19.82
N ASN A 233 -6.72 25.51 20.75
CA ASN A 233 -5.57 25.99 21.51
C ASN A 233 -4.35 26.14 20.57
N ILE A 234 -3.53 27.19 20.75
CA ILE A 234 -2.33 27.41 19.93
C ILE A 234 -1.38 26.20 19.92
N LYS A 235 -1.27 25.48 21.06
CA LYS A 235 -0.46 24.26 21.17
C LYS A 235 -0.96 23.11 20.29
N ASN A 236 -2.22 23.17 19.85
CA ASN A 236 -2.86 22.17 18.99
C ASN A 236 -2.84 22.57 17.52
N VAL A 237 -2.11 23.63 17.17
CA VAL A 237 -1.82 24.03 15.78
C VAL A 237 -0.45 23.47 15.41
N ILE A 238 -0.45 22.31 14.76
CA ILE A 238 0.74 21.52 14.40
C ILE A 238 1.14 21.83 12.98
N GLN A 239 2.43 22.09 12.74
CA GLN A 239 2.98 22.27 11.41
C GLN A 239 3.35 20.92 10.80
N SER A 240 2.99 20.72 9.53
CA SER A 240 3.49 19.62 8.69
C SER A 240 4.21 20.23 7.48
N ILE A 241 5.49 20.51 7.65
CA ILE A 241 6.34 21.05 6.59
C ILE A 241 6.68 19.95 5.57
N ASP A 242 6.79 20.33 4.30
CA ASP A 242 7.18 19.41 3.24
C ASP A 242 8.60 18.89 3.50
N VAL A 243 8.79 17.59 3.31
CA VAL A 243 10.03 16.86 3.60
C VAL A 243 10.50 16.07 2.39
N SER A 244 11.76 15.65 2.38
CA SER A 244 12.36 14.93 1.25
C SER A 244 11.88 13.50 1.08
N THR A 245 11.33 12.90 2.14
CA THR A 245 10.74 11.55 2.14
C THR A 245 9.63 11.46 3.19
N ILE A 246 8.58 10.70 2.89
CA ILE A 246 7.47 10.46 3.83
C ILE A 246 7.95 9.87 5.18
N TYR A 247 9.07 9.18 5.18
CA TYR A 247 9.66 8.58 6.39
C TYR A 247 10.27 9.59 7.38
N GLU A 248 10.42 10.85 6.99
CA GLU A 248 10.78 11.93 7.92
C GLU A 248 9.58 12.46 8.71
N VAL A 249 8.37 12.30 8.19
CA VAL A 249 7.15 12.86 8.79
C VAL A 249 6.96 12.43 10.25
N PRO A 250 7.17 11.16 10.67
CA PRO A 250 7.07 10.79 12.08
C PRO A 250 8.02 11.59 12.99
N ILE A 251 9.23 11.89 12.51
CA ILE A 251 10.20 12.69 13.28
C ILE A 251 9.72 14.14 13.40
N LYS A 252 9.22 14.72 12.30
CA LYS A 252 8.65 16.08 12.30
C LYS A 252 7.43 16.20 13.20
N MET A 253 6.54 15.21 13.17
CA MET A 253 5.36 15.16 14.06
C MET A 253 5.76 14.97 15.53
N GLN A 254 6.86 14.25 15.81
CA GLN A 254 7.43 14.17 17.16
C GLN A 254 7.99 15.52 17.63
N GLU A 255 8.71 16.25 16.76
CA GLU A 255 9.23 17.59 17.04
C GLU A 255 8.09 18.59 17.36
N GLU A 256 6.97 18.50 16.63
CA GLU A 256 5.74 19.27 16.84
C GLU A 256 4.86 18.73 18.00
N GLU A 257 5.30 17.67 18.67
CA GLU A 257 4.58 17.06 19.83
C GLU A 257 3.17 16.54 19.54
N LEU A 258 2.85 16.13 18.29
CA LEU A 258 1.52 15.67 17.92
C LEU A 258 1.02 14.54 18.82
N ASP A 259 1.86 13.55 19.11
CA ASP A 259 1.55 12.42 20.00
C ASP A 259 1.26 12.87 21.44
N LYS A 260 1.97 13.89 21.95
CA LYS A 260 1.69 14.46 23.26
C LYS A 260 0.34 15.16 23.30
N ARG A 261 -0.04 15.90 22.24
CA ARG A 261 -1.36 16.55 22.17
C ARG A 261 -2.49 15.52 22.20
N VAL A 262 -2.28 14.36 21.54
CA VAL A 262 -3.23 13.24 21.60
C VAL A 262 -3.35 12.68 23.02
N LEU A 263 -2.22 12.39 23.67
CA LEU A 263 -2.20 11.86 25.05
C LEU A 263 -2.80 12.86 26.05
N ASP A 264 -2.47 14.15 25.93
CA ASP A 264 -3.05 15.23 26.74
C ASP A 264 -4.59 15.27 26.61
N LYS A 265 -5.11 15.18 25.37
CA LYS A 265 -6.54 15.17 25.11
C LYS A 265 -7.25 14.01 25.81
N PHE A 266 -6.64 12.83 25.81
CA PHE A 266 -7.18 11.64 26.46
C PHE A 266 -6.80 11.52 27.95
N LYS A 267 -6.17 12.53 28.53
CA LYS A 267 -5.75 12.57 29.95
C LYS A 267 -4.85 11.36 30.30
N MET A 268 -4.00 10.93 29.34
CA MET A 268 -3.08 9.81 29.50
C MET A 268 -1.71 10.30 29.95
N THR A 269 -0.99 9.47 30.70
CA THR A 269 0.36 9.82 31.18
C THR A 269 1.38 9.84 30.05
N ILE A 270 2.34 10.78 30.10
CA ILE A 270 3.38 10.98 29.08
C ILE A 270 4.75 10.51 29.62
N ASP A 271 4.78 9.35 30.26
CA ASP A 271 5.95 8.87 30.99
C ASP A 271 7.07 8.33 30.08
N LYS A 272 6.70 7.82 28.91
CA LYS A 272 7.66 7.21 27.95
C LYS A 272 7.86 8.09 26.72
N LYS A 273 9.13 8.31 26.34
CA LYS A 273 9.46 8.91 25.04
C LYS A 273 9.29 7.87 23.93
N PRO A 274 8.91 8.28 22.71
CA PRO A 274 8.84 7.36 21.57
C PRO A 274 10.22 6.73 21.27
N GLU A 275 10.27 5.41 21.19
CA GLU A 275 11.47 4.68 20.80
C GLU A 275 11.55 4.58 19.26
N LEU A 276 12.32 5.45 18.65
CA LEU A 276 12.46 5.56 17.19
C LEU A 276 13.89 5.26 16.70
N LYS A 277 14.69 4.52 17.47
CA LYS A 277 16.10 4.26 17.12
C LYS A 277 16.23 3.58 15.75
N ALA A 278 15.55 2.44 15.54
CA ALA A 278 15.60 1.71 14.27
C ALA A 278 15.10 2.56 13.09
N TRP A 279 14.08 3.40 13.30
CA TRP A 279 13.56 4.33 12.30
C TRP A 279 14.60 5.40 11.90
N LYS A 280 15.29 5.97 12.88
CA LYS A 280 16.36 6.96 12.66
C LYS A 280 17.58 6.34 11.98
N GLU A 281 17.92 5.10 12.31
CA GLU A 281 18.97 4.33 11.62
C GLU A 281 18.65 4.10 10.15
N PHE A 282 17.41 3.69 9.84
CA PHE A 282 16.92 3.59 8.46
C PHE A 282 17.07 4.94 7.72
N LEU A 283 16.55 6.04 8.29
CA LEU A 283 16.65 7.37 7.68
C LEU A 283 18.11 7.79 7.44
N THR A 284 19.02 7.46 8.36
CA THR A 284 20.43 7.77 8.20
C THR A 284 21.04 7.07 7.00
N LYS A 285 20.76 5.76 6.84
CA LYS A 285 21.22 4.96 5.69
C LYS A 285 20.59 5.44 4.38
N PHE A 286 19.29 5.72 4.40
CA PHE A 286 18.57 6.23 3.23
C PHE A 286 19.12 7.56 2.74
N LYS A 287 19.40 8.51 3.66
CA LYS A 287 19.91 9.87 3.31
C LYS A 287 21.37 9.89 2.91
N LYS A 288 22.18 8.94 3.39
CA LYS A 288 23.63 8.88 3.14
C LYS A 288 24.05 7.52 2.59
N PRO A 289 23.53 7.12 1.41
CA PRO A 289 23.90 5.86 0.77
C PRO A 289 25.37 5.90 0.33
N LYS A 290 26.06 4.76 0.41
CA LYS A 290 27.45 4.60 -0.03
C LYS A 290 27.56 4.25 -1.52
N HIS A 291 26.53 3.62 -2.06
CA HIS A 291 26.46 3.11 -3.43
C HIS A 291 25.27 3.72 -4.17
N SER A 292 25.25 3.58 -5.49
CA SER A 292 24.11 3.93 -6.32
C SER A 292 23.95 2.88 -7.40
N VAL A 293 22.74 2.42 -7.62
CA VAL A 293 22.42 1.41 -8.62
C VAL A 293 21.19 1.81 -9.43
N SER A 294 21.20 1.53 -10.73
CA SER A 294 20.09 1.77 -11.66
C SER A 294 19.34 0.47 -11.89
N ILE A 295 18.02 0.47 -11.63
CA ILE A 295 17.10 -0.65 -11.81
C ILE A 295 16.02 -0.25 -12.81
N ALA A 296 15.74 -1.10 -13.80
CA ALA A 296 14.58 -0.93 -14.66
C ALA A 296 13.35 -1.59 -14.01
N ILE A 297 12.24 -0.88 -13.98
CA ILE A 297 10.91 -1.45 -13.75
C ILE A 297 10.15 -1.42 -15.07
N VAL A 298 9.87 -2.60 -15.60
CA VAL A 298 9.14 -2.78 -16.86
C VAL A 298 7.68 -3.05 -16.56
N GLY A 299 6.80 -2.12 -16.94
CA GLY A 299 5.38 -2.18 -16.63
C GLY A 299 4.50 -1.48 -17.65
N LYS A 300 3.18 -1.52 -17.44
CA LYS A 300 2.19 -0.84 -18.31
C LYS A 300 1.68 0.49 -17.74
N TYR A 301 1.89 0.75 -16.45
CA TYR A 301 1.31 1.90 -15.72
C TYR A 301 2.43 2.78 -15.15
N VAL A 302 3.51 2.92 -15.91
CA VAL A 302 4.75 3.55 -15.45
C VAL A 302 4.68 5.07 -15.37
N GLU A 303 3.69 5.71 -16.01
CA GLU A 303 3.47 7.15 -15.95
C GLU A 303 2.91 7.60 -14.59
N LEU A 304 2.28 6.70 -13.84
CA LEU A 304 1.80 6.95 -12.49
C LEU A 304 2.60 6.13 -11.47
N ALA A 305 3.47 6.77 -10.73
CA ALA A 305 4.32 6.11 -9.73
C ALA A 305 3.51 5.34 -8.66
N ASP A 306 2.31 5.79 -8.34
CA ASP A 306 1.44 5.15 -7.35
C ASP A 306 0.84 3.82 -7.84
N ALA A 307 0.88 3.53 -9.15
CA ALA A 307 0.46 2.23 -9.71
C ALA A 307 1.39 1.06 -9.28
N TYR A 308 2.64 1.38 -8.90
CA TYR A 308 3.64 0.42 -8.41
C TYR A 308 4.26 0.89 -7.10
N LYS A 309 3.44 1.51 -6.25
CA LYS A 309 3.89 2.16 -5.02
C LYS A 309 4.66 1.22 -4.09
N SER A 310 4.10 0.06 -3.80
CA SER A 310 4.72 -0.92 -2.91
C SER A 310 6.05 -1.45 -3.46
N ILE A 311 6.19 -1.63 -4.77
CA ILE A 311 7.47 -2.01 -5.40
C ILE A 311 8.51 -0.91 -5.20
N ALA A 312 8.16 0.35 -5.48
CA ALA A 312 9.05 1.49 -5.30
C ALA A 312 9.52 1.64 -3.85
N GLU A 313 8.59 1.52 -2.90
CA GLU A 313 8.91 1.59 -1.47
C GLU A 313 9.76 0.38 -1.01
N SER A 314 9.54 -0.81 -1.58
CA SER A 314 10.38 -1.98 -1.30
C SER A 314 11.83 -1.76 -1.74
N PHE A 315 12.06 -1.08 -2.86
CA PHE A 315 13.40 -0.66 -3.27
C PHE A 315 14.02 0.39 -2.36
N VAL A 316 13.22 1.30 -1.79
CA VAL A 316 13.69 2.25 -0.78
C VAL A 316 14.17 1.50 0.48
N HIS A 317 13.38 0.53 0.95
CA HIS A 317 13.72 -0.27 2.12
C HIS A 317 14.98 -1.13 1.88
N ALA A 318 15.01 -1.88 0.79
CA ALA A 318 16.13 -2.73 0.41
C ALA A 318 17.41 -1.94 0.12
N GLY A 319 17.27 -0.77 -0.52
CA GLY A 319 18.35 0.16 -0.76
C GLY A 319 19.00 0.63 0.55
N ALA A 320 18.21 0.99 1.55
CA ALA A 320 18.73 1.39 2.86
C ALA A 320 19.51 0.27 3.55
N VAL A 321 19.05 -0.99 3.46
CA VAL A 321 19.79 -2.16 4.00
C VAL A 321 21.14 -2.30 3.33
N ASN A 322 21.19 -2.21 2.00
CA ASN A 322 22.40 -2.35 1.19
C ASN A 322 23.27 -1.08 1.13
N ASN A 323 22.92 -0.02 1.88
CA ASN A 323 23.55 1.30 1.81
C ASN A 323 23.64 1.85 0.37
N ALA A 324 22.62 1.60 -0.45
CA ALA A 324 22.55 1.95 -1.85
C ALA A 324 21.37 2.88 -2.16
N LYS A 325 21.61 3.90 -2.97
CA LYS A 325 20.55 4.69 -3.60
C LYS A 325 20.08 3.95 -4.85
N VAL A 326 18.86 3.43 -4.82
CA VAL A 326 18.24 2.80 -5.98
C VAL A 326 17.64 3.90 -6.86
N LYS A 327 18.09 3.96 -8.11
CA LYS A 327 17.52 4.81 -9.16
C LYS A 327 16.61 3.96 -10.02
N ILE A 328 15.32 4.23 -9.98
CA ILE A 328 14.33 3.50 -10.76
C ILE A 328 14.20 4.15 -12.15
N HIS A 329 14.38 3.35 -13.18
CA HIS A 329 14.06 3.70 -14.56
C HIS A 329 12.73 3.04 -14.91
N TRP A 330 11.69 3.85 -15.02
CA TRP A 330 10.35 3.42 -15.41
C TRP A 330 10.32 3.21 -16.92
N ILE A 331 10.06 1.99 -17.39
CA ILE A 331 10.08 1.63 -18.80
C ILE A 331 8.71 1.07 -19.19
N HIS A 332 8.09 1.73 -20.18
CA HIS A 332 6.82 1.28 -20.71
C HIS A 332 7.01 0.00 -21.54
N SER A 333 6.34 -1.08 -21.14
CA SER A 333 6.55 -2.38 -21.76
C SER A 333 6.17 -2.44 -23.26
N GLU A 334 5.27 -1.57 -23.72
CA GLU A 334 4.89 -1.50 -25.15
C GLU A 334 5.99 -0.91 -26.06
N GLU A 335 6.97 -0.21 -25.46
CA GLU A 335 8.05 0.43 -26.19
C GLU A 335 9.27 -0.48 -26.41
N ILE A 336 9.30 -1.65 -25.76
CA ILE A 336 10.43 -2.59 -25.81
C ILE A 336 10.25 -3.56 -26.97
N THR A 337 11.28 -3.65 -27.80
CA THR A 337 11.39 -4.59 -28.93
C THR A 337 12.75 -5.29 -28.89
N ASP A 338 12.91 -6.39 -29.63
CA ASP A 338 14.22 -7.09 -29.79
C ASP A 338 15.32 -6.14 -30.30
N ASP A 339 14.97 -5.27 -31.24
CA ASP A 339 15.93 -4.33 -31.87
C ASP A 339 16.42 -3.24 -30.92
N ASN A 340 15.60 -2.80 -29.95
CA ASN A 340 15.94 -1.67 -29.07
C ASN A 340 16.28 -2.07 -27.61
N ALA A 341 16.11 -3.33 -27.22
CA ALA A 341 16.30 -3.79 -25.85
C ALA A 341 17.69 -3.44 -25.30
N ALA A 342 18.74 -3.62 -26.11
CA ALA A 342 20.12 -3.30 -25.72
C ALA A 342 20.32 -1.82 -25.39
N GLU A 343 19.72 -0.90 -26.14
CA GLU A 343 19.81 0.54 -25.87
C GLU A 343 18.91 0.93 -24.69
N THR A 344 17.70 0.36 -24.61
CA THR A 344 16.73 0.61 -23.53
C THR A 344 17.29 0.24 -22.16
N PHE A 345 17.99 -0.88 -22.05
CA PHE A 345 18.57 -1.35 -20.79
C PHE A 345 20.03 -0.95 -20.57
N LYS A 346 20.58 -0.08 -21.40
CA LYS A 346 21.97 0.38 -21.27
C LYS A 346 22.23 1.03 -19.90
N GLY A 347 23.21 0.50 -19.18
CA GLY A 347 23.60 0.98 -17.84
C GLY A 347 22.70 0.52 -16.70
N VAL A 348 21.65 -0.25 -16.98
CA VAL A 348 20.79 -0.88 -15.97
C VAL A 348 21.51 -2.10 -15.36
N LYS A 349 21.44 -2.25 -14.04
CA LYS A 349 22.10 -3.32 -13.29
C LYS A 349 21.16 -4.42 -12.80
N GLY A 350 19.85 -4.19 -12.92
CA GLY A 350 18.82 -5.17 -12.60
C GLY A 350 17.52 -4.81 -13.31
N ILE A 351 16.73 -5.81 -13.66
CA ILE A 351 15.45 -5.65 -14.35
C ILE A 351 14.37 -6.30 -13.50
N LEU A 352 13.34 -5.52 -13.13
CA LEU A 352 12.12 -6.02 -12.53
C LEU A 352 10.99 -5.94 -13.56
N VAL A 353 10.32 -7.07 -13.82
CA VAL A 353 9.09 -7.10 -14.59
C VAL A 353 7.90 -7.09 -13.65
N ALA A 354 7.15 -5.98 -13.72
CA ALA A 354 6.08 -5.66 -12.78
C ALA A 354 4.80 -6.48 -13.04
N PRO A 355 3.95 -6.66 -12.00
CA PRO A 355 2.66 -7.30 -12.11
C PRO A 355 1.70 -6.57 -13.06
N GLY A 356 0.56 -7.18 -13.35
CA GLY A 356 -0.50 -6.63 -14.21
C GLY A 356 -1.41 -7.72 -14.77
N PHE A 357 -2.40 -7.32 -15.58
CA PHE A 357 -3.37 -8.22 -16.20
C PHE A 357 -3.53 -7.90 -17.70
N GLY A 358 -3.93 -8.91 -18.49
CA GLY A 358 -4.26 -8.76 -19.92
C GLY A 358 -3.03 -8.57 -20.81
N HIS A 359 -3.26 -8.67 -22.12
CA HIS A 359 -2.25 -8.83 -23.17
C HIS A 359 -1.42 -7.57 -23.51
N ARG A 360 -1.88 -6.37 -23.12
CA ARG A 360 -1.19 -5.12 -23.47
C ARG A 360 0.24 -5.10 -22.92
N GLY A 361 1.24 -4.85 -23.78
CA GLY A 361 2.65 -4.77 -23.41
C GLY A 361 3.30 -6.10 -23.03
N LEU A 362 2.67 -7.26 -23.36
CA LEU A 362 3.20 -8.58 -23.03
C LEU A 362 4.53 -8.85 -23.75
N GLU A 363 4.58 -8.66 -25.06
CA GLU A 363 5.78 -9.00 -25.86
C GLU A 363 7.01 -8.21 -25.38
N GLY A 364 6.87 -6.91 -25.08
CA GLY A 364 7.99 -6.14 -24.52
C GLY A 364 8.42 -6.60 -23.13
N LYS A 365 7.50 -7.15 -22.30
CA LYS A 365 7.89 -7.82 -21.06
C LYS A 365 8.71 -9.08 -21.33
N LEU A 366 8.34 -9.88 -22.34
CA LEU A 366 9.09 -11.06 -22.76
C LEU A 366 10.49 -10.68 -23.25
N GLU A 367 10.62 -9.62 -24.05
CA GLU A 367 11.92 -9.12 -24.51
C GLU A 367 12.80 -8.63 -23.34
N ALA A 368 12.21 -7.98 -22.32
CA ALA A 368 12.94 -7.61 -21.12
C ALA A 368 13.46 -8.83 -20.34
N VAL A 369 12.66 -9.88 -20.22
CA VAL A 369 13.05 -11.16 -19.60
C VAL A 369 14.19 -11.81 -20.40
N LYS A 370 14.04 -11.92 -21.74
CA LYS A 370 15.05 -12.48 -22.63
C LYS A 370 16.38 -11.73 -22.50
N TYR A 371 16.32 -10.40 -22.54
CA TYR A 371 17.52 -9.57 -22.39
C TYR A 371 18.23 -9.82 -21.04
N ALA A 372 17.48 -9.87 -19.95
CA ALA A 372 18.02 -10.15 -18.62
C ALA A 372 18.68 -11.54 -18.55
N ARG A 373 17.99 -12.58 -19.05
CA ARG A 373 18.47 -13.96 -19.04
C ARG A 373 19.75 -14.14 -19.88
N GLU A 374 19.77 -13.61 -21.11
CA GLU A 374 20.90 -13.80 -22.02
C GLU A 374 22.14 -12.98 -21.65
N ASN A 375 21.95 -11.82 -21.00
CA ASN A 375 23.04 -10.94 -20.57
C ASN A 375 23.43 -11.12 -19.09
N ASN A 376 22.88 -12.13 -18.40
CA ASN A 376 23.17 -12.44 -16.99
C ASN A 376 22.94 -11.24 -16.06
N ILE A 377 21.92 -10.39 -16.37
CA ILE A 377 21.52 -9.24 -15.57
C ILE A 377 20.52 -9.72 -14.51
N PRO A 378 20.71 -9.42 -13.22
CA PRO A 378 19.74 -9.74 -12.18
C PRO A 378 18.30 -9.43 -12.59
N PHE A 379 17.44 -10.45 -12.50
CA PHE A 379 16.05 -10.41 -12.94
C PHE A 379 15.10 -10.73 -11.79
N PHE A 380 14.05 -9.91 -11.63
CA PHE A 380 12.97 -10.15 -10.70
C PHE A 380 11.61 -10.07 -11.39
N GLY A 381 10.88 -11.18 -11.46
CA GLY A 381 9.53 -11.24 -12.02
C GLY A 381 8.48 -11.37 -10.92
N ILE A 382 7.53 -10.41 -10.84
CA ILE A 382 6.46 -10.44 -9.84
C ILE A 382 5.13 -10.74 -10.53
N CYS A 383 4.40 -11.77 -10.07
CA CYS A 383 3.10 -12.20 -10.56
C CYS A 383 3.11 -12.39 -12.09
N LEU A 384 2.53 -11.49 -12.87
CA LEU A 384 2.65 -11.53 -14.35
C LEU A 384 4.12 -11.52 -14.80
N GLY A 385 5.03 -10.92 -14.05
CA GLY A 385 6.46 -10.95 -14.36
C GLY A 385 7.08 -12.34 -14.30
N MET A 386 6.68 -13.17 -13.34
CA MET A 386 7.03 -14.59 -13.31
C MET A 386 6.41 -15.33 -14.49
N GLN A 387 5.13 -15.09 -14.78
CA GLN A 387 4.45 -15.72 -15.92
C GLN A 387 5.14 -15.38 -17.25
N CYS A 388 5.58 -14.13 -17.42
CA CYS A 388 6.41 -13.73 -18.57
C CYS A 388 7.73 -14.51 -18.62
N ALA A 389 8.40 -14.72 -17.48
CA ALA A 389 9.64 -15.50 -17.44
C ALA A 389 9.42 -16.96 -17.88
N VAL A 390 8.33 -17.55 -17.44
CA VAL A 390 7.92 -18.90 -17.83
C VAL A 390 7.63 -18.96 -19.36
N VAL A 391 6.83 -18.03 -19.89
CA VAL A 391 6.49 -17.99 -21.32
C VAL A 391 7.74 -17.75 -22.19
N GLU A 392 8.60 -16.81 -21.81
CA GLU A 392 9.87 -16.52 -22.52
C GLU A 392 10.77 -17.76 -22.59
N PHE A 393 10.96 -18.42 -21.46
CA PHE A 393 11.79 -19.63 -21.38
C PHE A 393 11.22 -20.76 -22.24
N ALA A 394 9.90 -20.93 -22.26
CA ALA A 394 9.26 -21.91 -23.14
C ALA A 394 9.52 -21.61 -24.61
N ARG A 395 9.38 -20.35 -25.03
CA ARG A 395 9.56 -19.97 -26.44
C ARG A 395 11.01 -20.08 -26.91
N ASN A 396 11.96 -19.62 -26.10
CA ASN A 396 13.34 -19.43 -26.54
C ASN A 396 14.31 -20.53 -26.06
N VAL A 397 13.99 -21.27 -25.01
CA VAL A 397 14.83 -22.36 -24.49
C VAL A 397 14.23 -23.73 -24.77
N LEU A 398 12.92 -23.94 -24.50
CA LEU A 398 12.26 -25.22 -24.79
C LEU A 398 11.85 -25.39 -26.24
N GLY A 399 11.86 -24.30 -27.04
CA GLY A 399 11.47 -24.32 -28.46
C GLY A 399 9.95 -24.35 -28.71
N PHE A 400 9.13 -24.11 -27.70
CA PHE A 400 7.68 -24.03 -27.81
C PHE A 400 7.25 -22.65 -28.35
N LYS A 401 7.56 -22.36 -29.62
CA LYS A 401 7.44 -21.02 -30.24
C LYS A 401 6.08 -20.32 -30.03
N LYS A 402 5.00 -21.09 -29.81
CA LYS A 402 3.65 -20.57 -29.59
C LYS A 402 3.20 -20.69 -28.11
N ALA A 403 4.15 -20.94 -27.19
CA ALA A 403 3.80 -20.99 -25.77
C ALA A 403 3.25 -19.65 -25.28
N ASN A 404 2.20 -19.70 -24.47
CA ASN A 404 1.56 -18.51 -23.91
C ASN A 404 0.85 -18.82 -22.59
N SER A 405 0.32 -17.78 -21.96
CA SER A 405 -0.73 -17.89 -20.95
C SER A 405 -2.09 -18.06 -21.64
N SER A 406 -2.95 -18.93 -21.12
CA SER A 406 -4.34 -19.02 -21.58
C SER A 406 -5.19 -17.77 -21.27
N GLU A 407 -4.68 -16.83 -20.44
CA GLU A 407 -5.23 -15.47 -20.30
C GLU A 407 -5.05 -14.64 -21.59
N MET A 408 -3.91 -14.83 -22.26
CA MET A 408 -3.49 -14.00 -23.39
C MET A 408 -3.89 -14.61 -24.74
N ASP A 409 -3.90 -15.93 -24.80
CA ASP A 409 -4.27 -16.73 -25.97
C ASP A 409 -4.88 -18.06 -25.51
N ASP A 410 -6.20 -18.14 -25.51
CA ASP A 410 -6.96 -19.31 -25.09
C ASP A 410 -6.85 -20.49 -26.06
N GLN A 411 -6.30 -20.27 -27.27
CA GLN A 411 -6.05 -21.28 -28.31
C GLN A 411 -4.59 -21.74 -28.39
N THR A 412 -3.74 -21.28 -27.46
CA THR A 412 -2.32 -21.66 -27.48
C THR A 412 -2.14 -23.18 -27.38
N PRO A 413 -1.31 -23.80 -28.25
CA PRO A 413 -1.03 -25.23 -28.15
C PRO A 413 -0.15 -25.60 -26.95
N TYR A 414 0.48 -24.62 -26.32
CA TYR A 414 1.33 -24.80 -25.15
C TYR A 414 0.94 -23.80 -24.03
N PRO A 415 -0.17 -24.04 -23.32
CA PRO A 415 -0.59 -23.19 -22.19
C PRO A 415 0.32 -23.45 -20.98
N VAL A 416 1.52 -22.86 -21.01
CA VAL A 416 2.51 -23.02 -19.93
C VAL A 416 2.14 -22.24 -18.67
N ILE A 417 1.28 -21.24 -18.84
CA ILE A 417 0.49 -20.58 -17.78
C ILE A 417 -0.97 -20.84 -18.08
N ASP A 418 -1.72 -21.32 -17.09
CA ASP A 418 -3.10 -21.72 -17.29
C ASP A 418 -4.01 -21.25 -16.15
N ILE A 419 -5.31 -21.23 -16.42
CA ILE A 419 -6.31 -20.84 -15.41
C ILE A 419 -6.39 -21.90 -14.32
N MET A 420 -6.45 -21.46 -13.05
CA MET A 420 -6.70 -22.35 -11.92
C MET A 420 -8.06 -23.07 -12.08
N GLU A 421 -8.12 -24.35 -11.72
CA GLU A 421 -9.36 -25.15 -11.83
C GLU A 421 -10.55 -24.48 -11.12
N GLU A 422 -10.31 -23.88 -9.95
CA GLU A 422 -11.31 -23.18 -9.15
C GLU A 422 -11.82 -21.88 -9.80
N GLN A 423 -11.07 -21.32 -10.75
CA GLN A 423 -11.40 -20.07 -11.44
C GLN A 423 -12.18 -20.26 -12.75
N LYS A 424 -12.30 -21.51 -13.26
CA LYS A 424 -12.93 -21.79 -14.57
C LYS A 424 -14.39 -21.39 -14.67
N ASN A 425 -15.13 -21.34 -13.57
CA ASN A 425 -16.59 -21.07 -13.55
C ASN A 425 -16.93 -19.73 -12.88
N VAL A 426 -15.97 -18.83 -12.66
CA VAL A 426 -16.21 -17.56 -11.99
C VAL A 426 -16.80 -16.54 -12.97
N LEU A 427 -18.05 -16.13 -12.74
CA LEU A 427 -18.76 -15.11 -13.54
C LEU A 427 -18.45 -13.68 -13.06
N GLU A 428 -18.40 -13.48 -11.75
CA GLU A 428 -18.07 -12.18 -11.14
C GLU A 428 -16.55 -12.04 -10.98
N LYS A 429 -15.96 -10.93 -11.48
CA LYS A 429 -14.50 -10.76 -11.49
C LYS A 429 -13.95 -10.10 -10.24
N GLY A 430 -14.72 -9.27 -9.53
CA GLY A 430 -14.28 -8.59 -8.32
C GLY A 430 -14.17 -9.54 -7.12
N GLY A 431 -13.08 -9.49 -6.37
CA GLY A 431 -12.89 -10.25 -5.13
C GLY A 431 -12.86 -11.77 -5.27
N THR A 432 -12.64 -12.31 -6.47
CA THR A 432 -12.75 -13.75 -6.74
C THR A 432 -11.43 -14.40 -7.21
N MET A 433 -10.35 -13.65 -7.27
CA MET A 433 -9.00 -14.18 -7.52
C MET A 433 -8.49 -14.99 -6.31
N ARG A 434 -7.37 -15.67 -6.47
CA ARG A 434 -6.60 -16.17 -5.32
C ARG A 434 -6.00 -14.96 -4.61
N LEU A 435 -6.59 -14.60 -3.47
CA LEU A 435 -6.31 -13.38 -2.72
C LEU A 435 -5.85 -13.69 -1.29
N GLY A 436 -4.86 -12.96 -0.80
CA GLY A 436 -4.39 -13.08 0.57
C GLY A 436 -3.13 -13.93 0.72
N ALA A 437 -2.76 -14.22 1.96
CA ALA A 437 -1.54 -14.93 2.28
C ALA A 437 -1.72 -16.46 2.17
N TYR A 438 -0.79 -17.10 1.44
CA TYR A 438 -0.74 -18.55 1.31
C TYR A 438 0.66 -19.07 1.63
N PRO A 439 0.76 -20.31 2.15
CA PRO A 439 2.04 -20.93 2.45
C PRO A 439 2.79 -21.33 1.18
N CYS A 440 4.12 -21.20 1.23
CA CYS A 440 5.02 -21.67 0.19
C CYS A 440 6.22 -22.39 0.83
N LEU A 441 6.45 -23.65 0.46
CA LEU A 441 7.62 -24.42 0.84
C LEU A 441 8.76 -24.09 -0.11
N LEU A 442 9.93 -23.80 0.44
CA LEU A 442 11.12 -23.43 -0.30
C LEU A 442 12.08 -24.63 -0.44
N GLU A 443 12.59 -24.82 -1.66
CA GLU A 443 13.59 -25.86 -1.95
C GLU A 443 14.91 -25.53 -1.23
N PRO A 444 15.45 -26.45 -0.43
CA PRO A 444 16.71 -26.24 0.28
C PRO A 444 17.87 -25.89 -0.64
N GLY A 445 18.60 -24.82 -0.31
CA GLY A 445 19.75 -24.35 -1.08
C GLY A 445 19.39 -23.49 -2.31
N SER A 446 18.12 -23.24 -2.58
CA SER A 446 17.69 -22.27 -3.59
C SER A 446 18.05 -20.84 -3.18
N LYS A 447 18.15 -19.92 -4.18
CA LYS A 447 18.41 -18.49 -3.88
C LYS A 447 17.29 -17.89 -3.03
N ALA A 448 16.04 -18.25 -3.30
CA ALA A 448 14.91 -17.82 -2.49
C ALA A 448 15.04 -18.30 -1.03
N GLN A 449 15.32 -19.60 -0.81
CA GLN A 449 15.48 -20.14 0.54
C GLN A 449 16.64 -19.47 1.30
N LEU A 450 17.76 -19.21 0.62
CA LEU A 450 18.89 -18.49 1.21
C LEU A 450 18.54 -17.04 1.58
N ALA A 451 17.78 -16.36 0.72
CA ALA A 451 17.33 -15.00 0.99
C ALA A 451 16.39 -14.91 2.20
N TYR A 452 15.38 -15.77 2.27
CA TYR A 452 14.44 -15.82 3.40
C TYR A 452 15.06 -16.39 4.69
N SER A 453 16.06 -17.26 4.56
CA SER A 453 16.63 -18.03 5.68
C SER A 453 15.57 -18.86 6.41
N ASP A 454 14.56 -19.33 5.69
CA ASP A 454 13.44 -20.13 6.17
C ASP A 454 13.12 -21.22 5.14
N THR A 455 12.35 -22.22 5.52
CA THR A 455 11.91 -23.33 4.65
C THR A 455 10.43 -23.24 4.29
N CYS A 456 9.66 -22.44 5.01
CA CYS A 456 8.23 -22.21 4.74
C CYS A 456 7.91 -20.75 5.00
N ILE A 457 7.33 -20.09 4.00
CA ILE A 457 6.96 -18.67 4.03
C ILE A 457 5.46 -18.51 3.78
N ASN A 458 4.91 -17.36 4.13
CA ASN A 458 3.55 -16.98 3.78
C ASN A 458 3.61 -15.67 3.00
N GLU A 459 3.08 -15.68 1.76
CA GLU A 459 3.12 -14.53 0.87
C GLU A 459 1.75 -14.21 0.30
N ARG A 460 1.50 -12.92 -0.02
CA ARG A 460 0.20 -12.44 -0.50
C ARG A 460 0.07 -12.62 -2.00
N HIS A 461 -1.07 -13.12 -2.43
CA HIS A 461 -1.41 -13.41 -3.82
C HIS A 461 -2.51 -12.50 -4.33
N ARG A 462 -2.49 -12.27 -5.67
CA ARG A 462 -3.54 -11.57 -6.42
C ARG A 462 -3.51 -12.02 -7.88
N HIS A 463 -3.99 -13.24 -8.18
CA HIS A 463 -3.96 -13.79 -9.54
C HIS A 463 -5.03 -14.86 -9.78
N ARG A 464 -5.30 -15.19 -11.08
CA ARG A 464 -6.18 -16.26 -11.55
C ARG A 464 -5.46 -17.35 -12.32
N TYR A 465 -4.33 -16.99 -12.92
CA TYR A 465 -3.53 -17.85 -13.78
C TYR A 465 -2.22 -18.15 -13.08
N GLU A 466 -1.68 -19.34 -13.39
CA GLU A 466 -0.50 -19.84 -12.72
C GLU A 466 0.28 -20.82 -13.59
N PHE A 467 1.47 -21.22 -13.14
CA PHE A 467 2.34 -22.18 -13.80
C PHE A 467 1.61 -23.51 -14.00
N ASN A 468 1.61 -24.04 -15.26
CA ASN A 468 1.01 -25.31 -15.58
C ASN A 468 1.97 -26.46 -15.27
N ASN A 469 1.73 -27.19 -14.19
CA ASN A 469 2.58 -28.27 -13.68
C ASN A 469 2.85 -29.41 -14.67
N LYS A 470 2.03 -29.55 -15.76
CA LYS A 470 2.27 -30.52 -16.84
C LYS A 470 3.60 -30.31 -17.54
N TYR A 471 4.16 -29.11 -17.50
CA TYR A 471 5.43 -28.76 -18.15
C TYR A 471 6.61 -28.76 -17.17
N SER A 472 6.40 -28.96 -15.87
CA SER A 472 7.41 -28.82 -14.80
C SER A 472 8.69 -29.58 -15.10
N LYS A 473 8.59 -30.84 -15.60
CA LYS A 473 9.76 -31.65 -15.94
C LYS A 473 10.58 -31.03 -17.07
N GLN A 474 9.95 -30.53 -18.14
CA GLN A 474 10.66 -29.92 -19.29
C GLN A 474 11.43 -28.66 -18.86
N TYR A 475 10.84 -27.82 -17.99
CA TYR A 475 11.51 -26.65 -17.44
C TYR A 475 12.72 -27.02 -16.57
N HIS A 476 12.54 -27.99 -15.67
CA HIS A 476 13.60 -28.48 -14.79
C HIS A 476 14.79 -29.02 -15.61
N ASP A 477 14.52 -29.90 -16.59
CA ASP A 477 15.56 -30.54 -17.42
C ASP A 477 16.32 -29.50 -18.26
N ALA A 478 15.69 -28.37 -18.62
CA ALA A 478 16.29 -27.28 -19.37
C ALA A 478 16.95 -26.19 -18.49
N GLY A 479 16.80 -26.24 -17.18
CA GLY A 479 17.52 -25.39 -16.22
C GLY A 479 16.73 -24.24 -15.62
N MET A 480 15.41 -24.17 -15.76
CA MET A 480 14.52 -23.37 -14.93
C MET A 480 13.83 -24.31 -13.94
N VAL A 481 13.97 -24.06 -12.66
CA VAL A 481 13.50 -24.94 -11.60
C VAL A 481 12.42 -24.27 -10.76
N ALA A 482 11.39 -25.02 -10.35
CA ALA A 482 10.46 -24.60 -9.33
C ALA A 482 11.14 -24.74 -7.96
N THR A 483 11.32 -23.64 -7.26
CA THR A 483 12.01 -23.57 -5.96
C THR A 483 11.11 -23.14 -4.83
N GLY A 484 9.86 -22.83 -5.12
CA GLY A 484 8.81 -22.60 -4.15
C GLY A 484 7.51 -23.23 -4.61
N THR A 485 6.85 -23.98 -3.73
CA THR A 485 5.57 -24.66 -4.03
C THR A 485 4.60 -24.51 -2.88
N ASN A 486 3.32 -24.38 -3.19
CA ASN A 486 2.27 -24.41 -2.19
C ASN A 486 2.09 -25.85 -1.69
N PRO A 487 2.16 -26.11 -0.36
CA PRO A 487 2.10 -27.47 0.18
C PRO A 487 0.74 -28.15 0.04
N ASP A 488 -0.34 -27.39 -0.13
CA ASP A 488 -1.71 -27.92 -0.16
C ASP A 488 -2.18 -28.24 -1.59
N THR A 489 -1.63 -27.51 -2.59
CA THR A 489 -2.12 -27.55 -3.98
C THR A 489 -1.05 -27.91 -5.01
N ASP A 490 0.22 -28.05 -4.60
CA ASP A 490 1.39 -28.25 -5.47
C ASP A 490 1.59 -27.13 -6.52
N LEU A 491 0.97 -25.97 -6.34
CA LEU A 491 1.13 -24.82 -7.25
C LEU A 491 2.55 -24.26 -7.15
N VAL A 492 3.15 -23.99 -8.31
CA VAL A 492 4.49 -23.37 -8.37
C VAL A 492 4.39 -21.90 -8.04
N GLU A 493 5.02 -21.49 -6.94
CA GLU A 493 5.03 -20.13 -6.42
C GLU A 493 6.32 -19.36 -6.79
N ILE A 494 7.43 -20.08 -6.98
CA ILE A 494 8.73 -19.50 -7.30
C ILE A 494 9.40 -20.33 -8.40
N VAL A 495 9.93 -19.64 -9.41
CA VAL A 495 10.84 -20.23 -10.41
C VAL A 495 12.19 -19.53 -10.36
N GLU A 496 13.27 -20.32 -10.54
CA GLU A 496 14.64 -19.83 -10.58
C GLU A 496 15.42 -20.40 -11.79
N ILE A 497 16.42 -19.65 -12.27
CA ILE A 497 17.49 -20.18 -13.10
C ILE A 497 18.76 -20.23 -12.24
N PRO A 498 19.12 -21.40 -11.65
CA PRO A 498 20.21 -21.50 -10.66
C PRO A 498 21.56 -21.04 -11.19
N LYS A 499 21.85 -21.29 -12.47
CA LYS A 499 23.12 -20.91 -13.13
C LYS A 499 23.23 -19.42 -13.43
N HIS A 500 22.11 -18.69 -13.43
CA HIS A 500 22.09 -17.24 -13.62
C HIS A 500 22.56 -16.53 -12.36
N LYS A 501 23.19 -15.36 -12.50
CA LYS A 501 23.64 -14.54 -11.36
C LYS A 501 22.55 -14.37 -10.31
N TRP A 502 21.38 -13.88 -10.71
CA TRP A 502 20.19 -13.80 -9.90
C TRP A 502 18.95 -13.76 -10.81
N PHE A 503 18.17 -14.80 -10.86
CA PHE A 503 16.96 -14.87 -11.69
C PHE A 503 15.86 -15.55 -10.89
N ILE A 504 14.93 -14.76 -10.40
CA ILE A 504 13.80 -15.24 -9.60
C ILE A 504 12.51 -14.66 -10.14
N GLY A 505 11.53 -15.52 -10.39
CA GLY A 505 10.14 -15.17 -10.63
C GLY A 505 9.26 -15.67 -9.51
N VAL A 506 8.36 -14.84 -8.99
CA VAL A 506 7.42 -15.19 -7.92
C VAL A 506 5.98 -14.94 -8.35
N GLN A 507 5.07 -15.86 -8.04
CA GLN A 507 3.64 -15.71 -8.38
C GLN A 507 2.92 -14.76 -7.41
N PHE A 508 3.40 -14.69 -6.19
CA PHE A 508 2.91 -13.79 -5.14
C PHE A 508 3.47 -12.36 -5.28
N HIS A 509 3.05 -11.47 -4.38
CA HIS A 509 3.41 -10.06 -4.33
C HIS A 509 4.26 -9.72 -3.09
N PRO A 510 5.59 -9.92 -3.14
CA PRO A 510 6.48 -9.70 -2.00
C PRO A 510 6.53 -8.23 -1.58
N GLU A 511 6.21 -7.31 -2.48
CA GLU A 511 6.18 -5.87 -2.24
C GLU A 511 5.18 -5.47 -1.15
N TYR A 512 4.10 -6.22 -0.95
CA TYR A 512 3.09 -5.90 0.05
C TYR A 512 3.56 -6.14 1.48
N GLN A 513 4.58 -6.97 1.69
CA GLN A 513 5.11 -7.29 3.02
C GLN A 513 6.38 -6.53 3.41
N SER A 514 6.92 -5.70 2.51
CA SER A 514 8.13 -4.91 2.80
C SER A 514 7.82 -3.71 3.68
N THR A 515 8.50 -3.58 4.81
CA THR A 515 8.34 -2.47 5.74
C THR A 515 9.68 -1.79 6.07
N VAL A 516 9.64 -0.62 6.71
CA VAL A 516 10.85 0.08 7.17
C VAL A 516 11.68 -0.75 8.14
N ILE A 517 11.00 -1.50 9.01
CA ILE A 517 11.65 -2.29 10.07
C ILE A 517 11.99 -3.71 9.59
N LYS A 518 11.18 -4.25 8.68
CA LYS A 518 11.38 -5.57 8.09
C LYS A 518 11.33 -5.47 6.57
N PRO A 519 12.39 -4.96 5.92
CA PRO A 519 12.49 -4.95 4.47
C PRO A 519 12.43 -6.36 3.91
N HIS A 520 11.74 -6.54 2.78
CA HIS A 520 11.49 -7.86 2.23
C HIS A 520 12.79 -8.51 1.69
N PRO A 521 13.08 -9.78 2.05
CA PRO A 521 14.37 -10.43 1.77
C PRO A 521 14.70 -10.55 0.27
N LEU A 522 13.72 -10.85 -0.58
CA LEU A 522 13.97 -10.96 -2.03
C LEU A 522 14.39 -9.62 -2.64
N PHE A 523 13.83 -8.49 -2.20
CA PHE A 523 14.26 -7.17 -2.64
C PHE A 523 15.67 -6.83 -2.13
N ILE A 524 16.00 -7.22 -0.88
CA ILE A 524 17.35 -7.02 -0.32
C ILE A 524 18.36 -7.78 -1.16
N ASP A 525 18.12 -9.06 -1.42
CA ASP A 525 19.06 -9.93 -2.12
C ASP A 525 19.17 -9.56 -3.62
N PHE A 526 18.06 -9.16 -4.26
CA PHE A 526 18.09 -8.62 -5.61
C PHE A 526 18.99 -7.39 -5.72
N ILE A 527 18.83 -6.39 -4.82
CA ILE A 527 19.71 -5.20 -4.82
C ILE A 527 21.16 -5.59 -4.56
N LYS A 528 21.43 -6.50 -3.62
CA LYS A 528 22.77 -7.02 -3.37
C LYS A 528 23.39 -7.59 -4.64
N ALA A 529 22.68 -8.45 -5.38
CA ALA A 529 23.14 -9.03 -6.63
C ALA A 529 23.45 -7.99 -7.72
N THR A 530 22.78 -6.84 -7.71
CA THR A 530 23.03 -5.74 -8.67
C THR A 530 24.26 -4.91 -8.34
N LEU A 531 24.76 -4.98 -7.10
CA LEU A 531 25.94 -4.26 -6.64
C LEU A 531 27.24 -5.06 -6.83
N GLU A 532 27.14 -6.38 -6.92
CA GLU A 532 28.23 -7.30 -7.29
C GLU A 532 28.54 -7.25 -8.79
#